data_88098c4bcf1992db31342f3fa7e67b89
#
_entry.id   88098c4bcf1992db31342f3fa7e67b89
#
_cell.length_a   1.000
_cell.length_b   1.000
_cell.length_c   1.000
_cell.angle_alpha   90.00
_cell.angle_beta   90.00
_cell.angle_gamma   90.00
#
_symmetry.space_group_name_H-M   'P 1'
#
loop_
_entity.id
_entity.type
_entity.pdbx_description
1 polymer ?
#
loop_
_entity_poly.entity_id
_entity_poly.type
_entity_poly.pdbx_seq_one_letter_code
_entity_poly.pdbx_strand_id
1 'polypeptide(L)'
;MRETTTNSDSYTSENILGAAYVSAKLNYGEALNANIGVRMEYYNLKMDGYSSDGTTPVHLDNRTSDFFPSVNISYNLSAKHLVRAAYGRSVNRPEFREVVPYVYFNFERDANIVGNTELKNAYADNLEVRYEFYPASGEMITIGAFYKRFKDPIEETYNEAGSGLQYTYHNAKNAETFGIELDMKKSLDFIGLRGLSLVCNAAYIHSRVRFEEGAPERDRPLAGQSPYLVNAGLFYQHDDKGISASLLYNRIGKRIESVGVPMQDQNEDIPDIYEMPRNSLDLTFSKKIGKAVEIKAGIQDMLNSKIEYKQFVKLTDKNGGKREREQLVRSYRPGVDINVGVSLKF
;
A
#
# COMPACT_ATOMS: atom_id res chain seq x y z
N MET A 1 12.74 -39.19 4.93
CA MET A 1 13.03 -37.82 5.47
C MET A 1 12.98 -37.95 6.98
N ARG A 2 13.94 -37.36 7.68
CA ARG A 2 13.93 -37.30 9.15
C ARG A 2 13.26 -36.00 9.53
N GLU A 3 12.26 -36.01 10.39
CA GLU A 3 11.68 -34.80 10.96
C GLU A 3 12.71 -34.11 11.84
N THR A 4 12.86 -32.79 11.64
CA THR A 4 13.81 -31.97 12.42
C THR A 4 13.09 -30.83 13.15
N THR A 5 11.76 -30.95 13.32
CA THR A 5 10.94 -29.98 14.05
C THR A 5 11.39 -29.88 15.51
N THR A 6 11.63 -28.68 15.96
CA THR A 6 12.02 -28.36 17.35
C THR A 6 10.89 -27.59 18.03
N ASN A 7 10.99 -27.38 19.35
CA ASN A 7 9.97 -26.62 20.08
C ASN A 7 9.86 -25.18 19.56
N SER A 8 10.94 -24.59 19.03
CA SER A 8 10.95 -23.26 18.42
C SER A 8 10.13 -23.18 17.14
N ASP A 9 9.79 -24.33 16.53
CA ASP A 9 9.05 -24.37 15.25
C ASP A 9 7.52 -24.39 15.45
N SER A 10 7.05 -24.30 16.70
CA SER A 10 5.63 -24.33 17.04
C SER A 10 5.25 -23.26 18.06
N TYR A 11 4.05 -22.71 17.89
CA TYR A 11 3.44 -21.78 18.82
C TYR A 11 1.92 -21.92 18.81
N THR A 12 1.28 -21.49 19.89
CA THR A 12 -0.16 -21.34 19.98
C THR A 12 -0.49 -19.87 20.16
N SER A 13 -1.40 -19.33 19.37
CA SER A 13 -1.79 -17.93 19.46
C SER A 13 -3.31 -17.78 19.36
N GLU A 14 -3.86 -16.91 20.18
CA GLU A 14 -5.28 -16.57 20.25
C GLU A 14 -5.45 -15.07 20.30
N ASN A 15 -6.42 -14.53 19.56
CA ASN A 15 -6.84 -13.15 19.77
C ASN A 15 -8.34 -13.04 19.99
N ILE A 16 -8.74 -12.05 20.82
CA ILE A 16 -10.12 -11.70 21.08
C ILE A 16 -10.28 -10.21 20.80
N LEU A 17 -11.25 -9.86 19.96
CA LEU A 17 -11.63 -8.49 19.67
C LEU A 17 -13.11 -8.28 20.02
N GLY A 18 -13.36 -7.41 21.00
CA GLY A 18 -14.69 -6.87 21.31
C GLY A 18 -14.80 -5.41 20.88
N ALA A 19 -15.90 -5.02 20.25
CA ALA A 19 -16.04 -3.65 19.77
C ALA A 19 -17.48 -3.12 19.91
N ALA A 20 -17.59 -1.83 20.20
CA ALA A 20 -18.85 -1.08 20.18
C ALA A 20 -18.62 0.26 19.48
N TYR A 21 -19.66 0.80 18.84
CA TYR A 21 -19.58 2.12 18.24
C TYR A 21 -20.90 2.88 18.37
N VAL A 22 -20.80 4.19 18.34
CA VAL A 22 -21.92 5.11 18.21
C VAL A 22 -21.61 6.14 17.14
N SER A 23 -22.60 6.49 16.32
CA SER A 23 -22.46 7.54 15.30
C SER A 23 -23.72 8.37 15.19
N ALA A 24 -23.56 9.63 14.82
CA ALA A 24 -24.64 10.57 14.54
C ALA A 24 -24.46 11.16 13.14
N LYS A 25 -25.54 11.19 12.39
CA LYS A 25 -25.63 11.87 11.10
C LYS A 25 -26.41 13.17 11.31
N LEU A 26 -25.77 14.28 10.99
CA LEU A 26 -26.31 15.63 11.10
C LEU A 26 -26.45 16.21 9.71
N ASN A 27 -27.64 16.73 9.40
CA ASN A 27 -27.91 17.43 8.14
C ASN A 27 -28.39 18.84 8.48
N TYR A 28 -27.79 19.85 7.87
CA TYR A 28 -28.24 21.22 8.00
C TYR A 28 -28.60 21.78 6.61
N GLY A 29 -29.90 21.89 6.36
CA GLY A 29 -30.43 22.16 5.03
C GLY A 29 -30.00 21.07 4.02
N GLU A 30 -29.87 21.48 2.76
CA GLU A 30 -29.39 20.61 1.68
C GLU A 30 -27.87 20.73 1.47
N ALA A 31 -27.23 21.70 2.11
CA ALA A 31 -25.83 22.03 1.87
C ALA A 31 -24.86 21.26 2.74
N LEU A 32 -25.12 21.14 4.05
CA LEU A 32 -24.16 20.58 4.99
C LEU A 32 -24.62 19.23 5.51
N ASN A 33 -23.76 18.22 5.35
CA ASN A 33 -23.93 16.91 5.95
C ASN A 33 -22.68 16.60 6.78
N ALA A 34 -22.88 16.11 8.00
CA ALA A 34 -21.80 15.65 8.85
C ALA A 34 -22.14 14.27 9.42
N ASN A 35 -21.14 13.40 9.45
CA ASN A 35 -21.20 12.11 10.11
C ASN A 35 -20.09 12.07 11.15
N ILE A 36 -20.44 11.94 12.41
CA ILE A 36 -19.50 11.94 13.54
C ILE A 36 -19.71 10.64 14.29
N GLY A 37 -18.62 9.94 14.59
CA GLY A 37 -18.69 8.67 15.30
C GLY A 37 -17.48 8.44 16.19
N VAL A 38 -17.65 7.54 17.13
CA VAL A 38 -16.58 6.97 17.91
C VAL A 38 -16.79 5.47 18.03
N ARG A 39 -15.73 4.72 17.84
CA ARG A 39 -15.66 3.28 18.04
C ARG A 39 -14.68 2.99 19.16
N MET A 40 -15.08 2.14 20.09
CA MET A 40 -14.23 1.58 21.14
C MET A 40 -13.93 0.13 20.79
N GLU A 41 -12.67 -0.27 20.96
CA GLU A 41 -12.23 -1.66 20.80
C GLU A 41 -11.47 -2.12 22.04
N TYR A 42 -11.83 -3.31 22.51
CA TYR A 42 -11.01 -4.10 23.43
C TYR A 42 -10.37 -5.21 22.64
N TYR A 43 -9.06 -5.32 22.73
CA TYR A 43 -8.27 -6.34 22.03
C TYR A 43 -7.36 -7.05 23.03
N ASN A 44 -7.31 -8.37 22.96
CA ASN A 44 -6.39 -9.20 23.70
C ASN A 44 -5.73 -10.19 22.78
N LEU A 45 -4.40 -10.15 22.71
CA LEU A 45 -3.55 -11.10 21.99
C LEU A 45 -2.78 -11.92 23.01
N LYS A 46 -2.95 -13.25 22.96
CA LYS A 46 -2.14 -14.21 23.73
C LYS A 46 -1.35 -15.08 22.79
N MET A 47 -0.14 -15.40 23.20
CA MET A 47 0.72 -16.32 22.49
C MET A 47 1.59 -17.09 23.49
N ASP A 48 1.71 -18.38 23.26
CA ASP A 48 2.59 -19.29 23.95
C ASP A 48 3.50 -20.00 22.94
N GLY A 49 4.79 -20.02 23.19
CA GLY A 49 5.77 -20.63 22.31
C GLY A 49 7.14 -20.72 22.98
N TYR A 50 8.16 -20.89 22.18
CA TYR A 50 9.55 -20.92 22.63
C TYR A 50 10.36 -19.91 21.84
N SER A 51 11.43 -19.39 22.44
CA SER A 51 12.41 -18.57 21.74
C SER A 51 13.12 -19.35 20.63
N SER A 52 13.89 -18.67 19.82
CA SER A 52 14.65 -19.29 18.71
C SER A 52 15.63 -20.36 19.15
N ASP A 53 16.00 -20.40 20.44
CA ASP A 53 16.86 -21.47 21.03
C ASP A 53 16.10 -22.77 21.32
N GLY A 54 14.76 -22.76 21.19
CA GLY A 54 13.87 -23.92 21.43
C GLY A 54 13.75 -24.35 22.90
N THR A 55 14.37 -23.61 23.84
CA THR A 55 14.45 -23.98 25.26
C THR A 55 13.74 -22.99 26.19
N THR A 56 13.78 -21.72 25.88
CA THR A 56 13.20 -20.65 26.70
C THR A 56 11.73 -20.45 26.34
N PRO A 57 10.77 -20.74 27.27
CA PRO A 57 9.37 -20.43 27.02
C PRO A 57 9.14 -18.94 26.85
N VAL A 58 8.31 -18.58 25.87
CA VAL A 58 7.89 -17.22 25.60
C VAL A 58 6.37 -17.13 25.73
N HIS A 59 5.92 -16.20 26.55
CA HIS A 59 4.51 -15.94 26.79
C HIS A 59 4.21 -14.48 26.53
N LEU A 60 3.22 -14.19 25.68
CA LEU A 60 2.72 -12.85 25.39
C LEU A 60 1.24 -12.76 25.80
N ASP A 61 0.89 -11.73 26.58
CA ASP A 61 -0.50 -11.34 26.90
C ASP A 61 -0.61 -9.83 26.74
N ASN A 62 -1.00 -9.39 25.54
CA ASN A 62 -1.11 -7.98 25.18
C ASN A 62 -2.58 -7.56 25.13
N ARG A 63 -2.98 -6.69 26.04
CA ARG A 63 -4.36 -6.16 26.18
C ARG A 63 -4.38 -4.68 25.91
N THR A 64 -5.27 -4.25 25.03
CA THR A 64 -5.47 -2.84 24.73
C THR A 64 -6.96 -2.48 24.72
N SER A 65 -7.23 -1.22 25.05
CA SER A 65 -8.56 -0.63 24.94
C SER A 65 -8.41 0.73 24.28
N ASP A 66 -8.93 0.86 23.08
CA ASP A 66 -8.67 1.97 22.18
C ASP A 66 -9.95 2.66 21.73
N PHE A 67 -9.85 3.98 21.48
CA PHE A 67 -10.92 4.79 20.91
C PHE A 67 -10.53 5.30 19.53
N PHE A 68 -11.47 5.15 18.60
CA PHE A 68 -11.32 5.53 17.20
C PHE A 68 -12.39 6.55 16.81
N PRO A 69 -12.13 7.84 17.03
CA PRO A 69 -13.02 8.90 16.56
C PRO A 69 -12.97 9.01 15.05
N SER A 70 -14.11 9.37 14.45
CA SER A 70 -14.23 9.66 13.03
C SER A 70 -15.18 10.82 12.78
N VAL A 71 -14.81 11.69 11.86
CA VAL A 71 -15.62 12.83 11.42
C VAL A 71 -15.54 12.91 9.90
N ASN A 72 -16.71 12.96 9.25
CA ASN A 72 -16.82 13.20 7.81
C ASN A 72 -17.81 14.35 7.60
N ILE A 73 -17.35 15.39 6.95
CA ILE A 73 -18.16 16.57 6.64
C ILE A 73 -18.20 16.73 5.13
N SER A 74 -19.37 16.99 4.57
CA SER A 74 -19.53 17.37 3.19
C SER A 74 -20.39 18.64 3.07
N TYR A 75 -19.93 19.56 2.25
CA TYR A 75 -20.59 20.82 2.02
C TYR A 75 -20.81 21.05 0.51
N ASN A 76 -22.08 21.07 0.13
CA ASN A 76 -22.49 21.36 -1.24
C ASN A 76 -22.40 22.86 -1.49
N LEU A 77 -21.37 23.31 -2.20
CA LEU A 77 -21.23 24.72 -2.64
C LEU A 77 -22.28 25.07 -3.69
N SER A 78 -22.66 24.11 -4.50
CA SER A 78 -23.74 24.18 -5.50
C SER A 78 -24.16 22.77 -5.93
N ALA A 79 -25.10 22.65 -6.86
CA ALA A 79 -25.51 21.37 -7.43
C ALA A 79 -24.36 20.60 -8.14
N LYS A 80 -23.25 21.27 -8.46
CA LYS A 80 -22.11 20.68 -9.19
C LYS A 80 -20.80 20.70 -8.40
N HIS A 81 -20.74 21.36 -7.28
CA HIS A 81 -19.51 21.59 -6.53
C HIS A 81 -19.68 21.16 -5.08
N LEU A 82 -18.80 20.31 -4.63
CA LEU A 82 -18.82 19.72 -3.29
C LEU A 82 -17.42 19.79 -2.66
N VAL A 83 -17.35 20.11 -1.39
CA VAL A 83 -16.13 19.98 -0.58
C VAL A 83 -16.37 18.95 0.50
N ARG A 84 -15.40 18.07 0.71
CA ARG A 84 -15.38 17.11 1.81
C ARG A 84 -14.17 17.32 2.68
N ALA A 85 -14.35 17.09 3.97
CA ALA A 85 -13.27 16.94 4.93
C ALA A 85 -13.52 15.71 5.77
N ALA A 86 -12.48 14.91 5.99
CA ALA A 86 -12.56 13.70 6.77
C ALA A 86 -11.40 13.62 7.75
N TYR A 87 -11.70 13.15 8.96
CA TYR A 87 -10.72 12.74 9.95
C TYR A 87 -11.10 11.38 10.49
N GLY A 88 -10.10 10.52 10.70
CA GLY A 88 -10.31 9.24 11.35
C GLY A 88 -9.02 8.68 11.93
N ARG A 89 -9.15 8.11 13.13
CA ARG A 89 -8.06 7.36 13.76
C ARG A 89 -8.26 5.87 13.50
N SER A 90 -7.16 5.18 13.23
CA SER A 90 -7.13 3.73 13.02
C SER A 90 -5.95 3.10 13.77
N VAL A 91 -5.97 1.78 13.88
CA VAL A 91 -4.91 0.97 14.48
C VAL A 91 -4.45 -0.08 13.50
N ASN A 92 -3.15 -0.31 13.46
CA ASN A 92 -2.52 -1.49 12.87
C ASN A 92 -1.93 -2.32 14.01
N ARG A 93 -2.47 -3.52 14.21
CA ARG A 93 -2.00 -4.47 15.22
C ARG A 93 -0.99 -5.40 14.60
N PRO A 94 0.05 -5.78 15.34
CA PRO A 94 0.99 -6.78 14.86
C PRO A 94 0.27 -8.07 14.46
N GLU A 95 0.67 -8.63 13.34
CA GLU A 95 0.24 -9.97 12.91
C GLU A 95 0.92 -11.04 13.76
N PHE A 96 0.35 -12.25 13.82
CA PHE A 96 0.95 -13.35 14.59
C PHE A 96 2.40 -13.62 14.18
N ARG A 97 2.71 -13.60 12.89
CA ARG A 97 4.08 -13.80 12.39
C ARG A 97 5.06 -12.71 12.75
N GLU A 98 4.57 -11.51 12.99
CA GLU A 98 5.41 -10.37 13.37
C GLU A 98 5.80 -10.42 14.87
N VAL A 99 4.99 -11.06 15.72
CA VAL A 99 5.24 -11.15 17.17
C VAL A 99 5.88 -12.46 17.60
N VAL A 100 5.71 -13.53 16.82
CA VAL A 100 6.23 -14.85 17.21
C VAL A 100 7.73 -14.94 17.01
N PRO A 101 8.54 -15.33 18.02
CA PRO A 101 9.99 -15.46 17.90
C PRO A 101 10.41 -16.71 17.10
N TYR A 102 9.61 -17.09 16.14
CA TYR A 102 9.84 -18.19 15.21
C TYR A 102 10.62 -17.69 13.99
N VAL A 103 11.67 -18.41 13.64
CA VAL A 103 12.50 -18.11 12.47
C VAL A 103 11.98 -18.88 11.27
N TYR A 104 11.59 -18.17 10.21
CA TYR A 104 11.22 -18.79 8.94
C TYR A 104 12.06 -18.25 7.79
N PHE A 105 12.33 -19.09 6.82
CA PHE A 105 13.10 -18.72 5.65
C PHE A 105 12.21 -18.19 4.53
N ASN A 106 12.48 -16.98 4.07
CA ASN A 106 11.82 -16.38 2.92
C ASN A 106 12.63 -16.67 1.66
N PHE A 107 12.12 -17.57 0.81
CA PHE A 107 12.80 -18.00 -0.42
C PHE A 107 12.92 -16.91 -1.50
N GLU A 108 12.02 -15.90 -1.49
CA GLU A 108 12.08 -14.82 -2.45
C GLU A 108 13.20 -13.84 -2.15
N ARG A 109 13.50 -13.65 -0.86
CA ARG A 109 14.51 -12.71 -0.35
C ARG A 109 15.83 -13.39 0.00
N ASP A 110 15.86 -14.73 -0.02
CA ASP A 110 17.01 -15.53 0.43
C ASP A 110 17.45 -15.12 1.85
N ALA A 111 16.50 -14.97 2.76
CA ALA A 111 16.73 -14.44 4.09
C ALA A 111 15.83 -15.08 5.15
N ASN A 112 16.34 -15.15 6.38
CA ASN A 112 15.54 -15.50 7.55
C ASN A 112 14.70 -14.31 8.01
N ILE A 113 13.48 -14.57 8.48
CA ILE A 113 12.62 -13.59 9.13
C ILE A 113 12.26 -14.11 10.51
N VAL A 114 12.36 -13.26 11.53
CA VAL A 114 12.00 -13.56 12.91
C VAL A 114 11.07 -12.50 13.45
N GLY A 115 10.01 -12.90 14.14
CA GLY A 115 9.10 -11.97 14.80
C GLY A 115 9.69 -11.36 16.07
N ASN A 116 9.06 -10.30 16.56
CA ASN A 116 9.46 -9.55 17.74
C ASN A 116 8.29 -9.44 18.73
N THR A 117 8.42 -10.08 19.89
CA THR A 117 7.40 -10.09 20.95
C THR A 117 7.18 -8.74 21.63
N GLU A 118 8.08 -7.77 21.42
CA GLU A 118 7.99 -6.43 22.02
C GLU A 118 7.19 -5.44 21.16
N LEU A 119 6.64 -5.89 20.03
CA LEU A 119 5.87 -5.03 19.16
C LEU A 119 4.63 -4.48 19.85
N LYS A 120 4.42 -3.18 19.60
CA LYS A 120 3.24 -2.42 20.06
C LYS A 120 2.28 -2.19 18.90
N ASN A 121 1.02 -1.91 19.23
CA ASN A 121 0.06 -1.44 18.24
C ASN A 121 0.53 -0.11 17.62
N ALA A 122 0.45 -0.02 16.31
CA ALA A 122 0.66 1.22 15.58
C ALA A 122 -0.67 1.95 15.37
N TYR A 123 -0.67 3.27 15.51
CA TYR A 123 -1.86 4.10 15.33
C TYR A 123 -1.64 5.07 14.18
N ALA A 124 -2.71 5.32 13.42
CA ALA A 124 -2.70 6.30 12.35
C ALA A 124 -3.83 7.31 12.52
N ASP A 125 -3.47 8.60 12.54
CA ASP A 125 -4.41 9.71 12.42
C ASP A 125 -4.41 10.15 10.95
N ASN A 126 -5.60 10.11 10.32
CA ASN A 126 -5.80 10.39 8.91
C ASN A 126 -6.64 11.65 8.77
N LEU A 127 -6.15 12.60 7.98
CA LEU A 127 -6.86 13.83 7.61
C LEU A 127 -6.92 13.92 6.09
N GLU A 128 -8.09 14.21 5.54
CA GLU A 128 -8.30 14.39 4.11
C GLU A 128 -9.20 15.59 3.85
N VAL A 129 -8.88 16.36 2.81
CA VAL A 129 -9.75 17.40 2.27
C VAL A 129 -9.84 17.18 0.76
N ARG A 130 -11.08 17.23 0.21
CA ARG A 130 -11.35 16.95 -1.19
C ARG A 130 -12.35 17.94 -1.74
N TYR A 131 -12.04 18.46 -2.92
CA TYR A 131 -12.96 19.23 -3.75
C TYR A 131 -13.41 18.37 -4.93
N GLU A 132 -14.70 18.34 -5.19
CA GLU A 132 -15.33 17.55 -6.23
C GLU A 132 -16.15 18.46 -7.15
N PHE A 133 -15.94 18.32 -8.44
CA PHE A 133 -16.68 19.03 -9.48
C PHE A 133 -17.34 18.05 -10.44
N TYR A 134 -18.63 18.18 -10.63
CA TYR A 134 -19.47 17.34 -11.49
C TYR A 134 -20.01 18.18 -12.65
N PRO A 135 -19.24 18.39 -13.74
CA PRO A 135 -19.64 19.27 -14.85
C PRO A 135 -20.89 18.79 -15.58
N ALA A 136 -21.02 17.48 -15.79
CA ALA A 136 -22.15 16.84 -16.44
C ALA A 136 -22.40 15.43 -15.88
N SER A 137 -23.51 14.80 -16.28
CA SER A 137 -23.81 13.42 -15.88
C SER A 137 -22.69 12.47 -16.33
N GLY A 138 -22.17 11.68 -15.39
CA GLY A 138 -21.08 10.74 -15.65
C GLY A 138 -19.68 11.36 -15.73
N GLU A 139 -19.54 12.66 -15.53
CA GLU A 139 -18.27 13.38 -15.47
C GLU A 139 -17.93 13.79 -14.04
N MET A 140 -16.65 13.72 -13.68
CA MET A 140 -16.16 14.10 -12.37
C MET A 140 -14.72 14.60 -12.48
N ILE A 141 -14.40 15.64 -11.72
CA ILE A 141 -13.03 16.09 -11.46
C ILE A 141 -12.91 16.25 -9.95
N THR A 142 -11.96 15.56 -9.36
CA THR A 142 -11.72 15.61 -7.92
C THR A 142 -10.27 15.94 -7.67
N ILE A 143 -10.02 16.88 -6.75
CA ILE A 143 -8.69 17.20 -6.23
C ILE A 143 -8.75 17.00 -4.73
N GLY A 144 -7.90 16.13 -4.21
CA GLY A 144 -7.75 15.83 -2.82
C GLY A 144 -6.35 16.14 -2.29
N ALA A 145 -6.27 16.44 -1.01
CA ALA A 145 -5.03 16.47 -0.27
C ALA A 145 -5.22 15.67 1.02
N PHE A 146 -4.22 14.91 1.40
CA PHE A 146 -4.27 14.12 2.63
C PHE A 146 -2.99 14.27 3.44
N TYR A 147 -3.14 14.08 4.77
CA TYR A 147 -2.05 13.98 5.72
C TYR A 147 -2.32 12.79 6.64
N LYS A 148 -1.33 11.93 6.82
CA LYS A 148 -1.37 10.80 7.76
C LYS A 148 -0.19 10.89 8.70
N ARG A 149 -0.47 10.74 9.98
CA ARG A 149 0.54 10.66 11.03
C ARG A 149 0.44 9.30 11.70
N PHE A 150 1.56 8.59 11.72
CA PHE A 150 1.66 7.29 12.37
C PHE A 150 2.43 7.42 13.68
N LYS A 151 1.91 6.80 14.72
CA LYS A 151 2.58 6.61 16.00
C LYS A 151 2.95 5.14 16.13
N ASP A 152 4.19 4.88 16.51
CA ASP A 152 4.73 3.52 16.68
C ASP A 152 4.51 2.63 15.43
N PRO A 153 4.74 3.11 14.17
CA PRO A 153 4.54 2.27 12.99
C PRO A 153 5.44 1.05 13.03
N ILE A 154 4.89 -0.11 12.65
CA ILE A 154 5.66 -1.35 12.58
C ILE A 154 6.43 -1.31 11.26
N GLU A 155 7.75 -1.40 11.35
CA GLU A 155 8.66 -1.38 10.23
C GLU A 155 9.53 -2.63 10.24
N GLU A 156 9.74 -3.19 9.06
CA GLU A 156 10.72 -4.24 8.86
C GLU A 156 12.12 -3.63 8.98
N THR A 157 12.96 -4.29 9.74
CA THR A 157 14.33 -3.89 10.01
C THR A 157 15.25 -5.10 9.89
N TYR A 158 16.53 -4.83 9.86
CA TYR A 158 17.53 -5.88 9.80
C TYR A 158 18.05 -6.21 11.22
N ASN A 159 18.29 -7.51 11.45
CA ASN A 159 18.96 -8.00 12.64
C ASN A 159 20.22 -8.75 12.24
N GLU A 160 21.36 -8.42 12.84
CA GLU A 160 22.60 -9.16 12.65
C GLU A 160 22.53 -10.50 13.39
N ALA A 161 22.29 -11.57 12.67
CA ALA A 161 22.44 -12.93 13.18
C ALA A 161 23.67 -13.55 12.53
N GLY A 162 24.55 -14.14 13.31
CA GLY A 162 25.86 -14.62 12.88
C GLY A 162 25.92 -15.65 11.74
N SER A 163 24.79 -15.93 11.06
CA SER A 163 24.68 -16.93 9.99
C SER A 163 24.02 -16.42 8.71
N GLY A 164 23.82 -15.11 8.50
CA GLY A 164 23.25 -14.58 7.26
C GLY A 164 22.30 -13.42 7.48
N LEU A 165 21.59 -13.01 6.42
CA LEU A 165 20.58 -11.96 6.46
C LEU A 165 19.39 -12.41 7.29
N GLN A 166 19.08 -11.66 8.34
CA GLN A 166 17.90 -11.87 9.15
C GLN A 166 17.12 -10.58 9.29
N TYR A 167 15.86 -10.60 8.89
CA TYR A 167 14.94 -9.51 9.09
C TYR A 167 14.09 -9.74 10.33
N THR A 168 13.68 -8.65 10.96
CA THR A 168 12.76 -8.62 12.09
C THR A 168 11.86 -7.39 11.98
N TYR A 169 11.02 -7.17 12.97
CA TYR A 169 10.07 -6.04 13.00
C TYR A 169 10.31 -5.20 14.25
N HIS A 170 10.29 -3.88 14.10
CA HIS A 170 10.35 -2.93 15.21
C HIS A 170 9.33 -1.82 15.03
N ASN A 171 8.91 -1.23 16.13
CA ASN A 171 8.14 0.00 16.06
C ASN A 171 9.11 1.17 15.86
N ALA A 172 8.99 1.87 14.73
CA ALA A 172 9.66 3.15 14.57
C ALA A 172 8.98 4.22 15.45
N LYS A 173 9.67 5.32 15.73
CA LYS A 173 9.18 6.40 16.58
C LYS A 173 7.89 7.01 16.04
N ASN A 174 7.91 7.40 14.77
CA ASN A 174 6.75 7.93 14.04
C ASN A 174 6.99 7.85 12.54
N ALA A 175 5.91 7.98 11.79
CA ALA A 175 5.98 8.25 10.36
C ALA A 175 4.94 9.29 9.96
N GLU A 176 5.20 9.96 8.87
CA GLU A 176 4.30 10.95 8.28
C GLU A 176 4.16 10.68 6.78
N THR A 177 2.96 10.89 6.27
CA THR A 177 2.71 10.85 4.82
C THR A 177 1.78 11.98 4.46
N PHE A 178 2.11 12.74 3.43
CA PHE A 178 1.21 13.71 2.84
C PHE A 178 1.20 13.56 1.32
N GLY A 179 0.10 13.89 0.70
CA GLY A 179 -0.02 13.79 -0.74
C GLY A 179 -1.16 14.61 -1.30
N ILE A 180 -1.14 14.70 -2.63
CA ILE A 180 -2.17 15.32 -3.44
C ILE A 180 -2.62 14.28 -4.46
N GLU A 181 -3.94 14.19 -4.64
CA GLU A 181 -4.59 13.26 -5.56
C GLU A 181 -5.47 14.00 -6.55
N LEU A 182 -5.46 13.56 -7.77
CA LEU A 182 -6.33 14.01 -8.85
C LEU A 182 -7.06 12.80 -9.42
N ASP A 183 -8.41 12.87 -9.42
CA ASP A 183 -9.24 11.93 -10.15
C ASP A 183 -10.08 12.69 -11.17
N MET A 184 -10.12 12.18 -12.39
CA MET A 184 -10.86 12.79 -13.48
C MET A 184 -11.54 11.73 -14.31
N LYS A 185 -12.81 11.94 -14.60
CA LYS A 185 -13.56 11.24 -15.64
C LYS A 185 -14.25 12.28 -16.54
N LYS A 186 -13.90 12.30 -17.80
CA LYS A 186 -14.39 13.29 -18.76
C LYS A 186 -14.82 12.62 -20.07
N SER A 187 -16.06 12.90 -20.53
CA SER A 187 -16.48 12.58 -21.90
C SER A 187 -15.70 13.43 -22.91
N LEU A 188 -15.33 12.83 -24.02
CA LEU A 188 -14.68 13.51 -25.16
C LEU A 188 -15.66 13.87 -26.26
N ASP A 189 -16.97 13.83 -25.99
CA ASP A 189 -18.02 14.19 -26.94
C ASP A 189 -17.91 15.64 -27.44
N PHE A 190 -17.36 16.53 -26.57
CA PHE A 190 -17.15 17.95 -26.88
C PHE A 190 -16.15 18.20 -28.04
N ILE A 191 -15.27 17.23 -28.34
CA ILE A 191 -14.35 17.27 -29.49
C ILE A 191 -14.79 16.33 -30.62
N GLY A 192 -16.04 15.85 -30.58
CA GLY A 192 -16.62 14.99 -31.63
C GLY A 192 -16.33 13.48 -31.44
N LEU A 193 -15.61 13.07 -30.40
CA LEU A 193 -15.32 11.67 -30.12
C LEU A 193 -16.42 11.03 -29.27
N ARG A 194 -17.60 10.83 -29.89
CA ARG A 194 -18.80 10.32 -29.21
C ARG A 194 -18.57 8.92 -28.62
N GLY A 195 -19.00 8.77 -27.36
CA GLY A 195 -18.90 7.52 -26.63
C GLY A 195 -17.49 7.22 -26.11
N LEU A 196 -16.51 8.14 -26.30
CA LEU A 196 -15.16 8.03 -25.73
C LEU A 196 -15.06 8.87 -24.46
N SER A 197 -14.51 8.28 -23.40
CA SER A 197 -14.25 8.95 -22.14
C SER A 197 -12.78 8.77 -21.74
N LEU A 198 -12.21 9.82 -21.18
CA LEU A 198 -10.90 9.79 -20.52
C LEU A 198 -11.13 9.63 -19.02
N VAL A 199 -10.41 8.70 -18.41
CA VAL A 199 -10.30 8.54 -16.96
C VAL A 199 -8.84 8.70 -16.58
N CYS A 200 -8.56 9.51 -15.60
CA CYS A 200 -7.21 9.74 -15.09
C CYS A 200 -7.25 9.76 -13.56
N ASN A 201 -6.31 9.04 -12.96
CA ASN A 201 -6.02 9.11 -11.54
C ASN A 201 -4.53 9.33 -11.37
N ALA A 202 -4.14 10.35 -10.62
CA ALA A 202 -2.74 10.65 -10.34
C ALA A 202 -2.58 11.03 -8.88
N ALA A 203 -1.52 10.52 -8.25
CA ALA A 203 -1.16 10.87 -6.89
C ALA A 203 0.33 11.24 -6.81
N TYR A 204 0.63 12.26 -6.03
CA TYR A 204 1.98 12.56 -5.54
C TYR A 204 2.00 12.40 -4.03
N ILE A 205 2.94 11.61 -3.52
CA ILE A 205 2.97 11.17 -2.13
C ILE A 205 4.38 11.36 -1.60
N HIS A 206 4.50 12.07 -0.49
CA HIS A 206 5.73 12.15 0.27
C HIS A 206 5.55 11.45 1.61
N SER A 207 6.47 10.57 1.95
CA SER A 207 6.48 9.85 3.23
C SER A 207 7.85 9.90 3.90
N ARG A 208 7.85 9.84 5.23
CA ARG A 208 9.07 9.75 6.03
C ARG A 208 8.80 8.98 7.30
N VAL A 209 9.61 7.96 7.53
CA VAL A 209 9.73 7.23 8.80
C VAL A 209 10.90 7.81 9.58
N ARG A 210 10.70 7.97 10.88
CA ARG A 210 11.75 8.39 11.83
C ARG A 210 11.92 7.34 12.91
N PHE A 211 13.15 7.01 13.18
CA PHE A 211 13.53 6.09 14.24
C PHE A 211 13.95 6.83 15.51
N GLU A 212 14.13 6.11 16.62
CA GLU A 212 14.61 6.69 17.86
C GLU A 212 16.07 7.12 17.72
N GLU A 213 16.47 8.12 18.51
CA GLU A 213 17.86 8.56 18.54
C GLU A 213 18.76 7.44 19.05
N GLY A 214 19.79 7.09 18.28
CA GLY A 214 20.67 5.97 18.58
C GLY A 214 20.22 4.61 18.02
N ALA A 215 19.06 4.55 17.36
CA ALA A 215 18.68 3.36 16.61
C ALA A 215 19.67 3.11 15.46
N PRO A 216 19.94 1.85 15.10
CA PRO A 216 20.79 1.55 13.94
C PRO A 216 20.16 2.00 12.62
N GLU A 217 18.83 2.00 12.54
CA GLU A 217 18.07 2.39 11.36
C GLU A 217 18.16 3.90 11.12
N ARG A 218 18.05 4.28 9.83
CA ARG A 218 18.05 5.68 9.40
C ARG A 218 16.68 6.10 8.89
N ASP A 219 16.37 7.39 9.09
CA ASP A 219 15.20 8.02 8.51
C ASP A 219 15.16 7.79 7.00
N ARG A 220 14.00 7.32 6.51
CA ARG A 220 13.77 6.95 5.10
C ARG A 220 12.31 7.14 4.70
N PRO A 221 11.98 7.09 3.41
CA PRO A 221 10.59 6.92 3.00
C PRO A 221 10.00 5.60 3.56
N LEU A 222 8.67 5.53 3.71
CA LEU A 222 7.99 4.28 4.04
C LEU A 222 8.31 3.20 3.00
N ALA A 223 8.64 2.00 3.46
CA ALA A 223 8.83 0.85 2.57
C ALA A 223 7.53 0.55 1.81
N GLY A 224 7.64 0.17 0.55
CA GLY A 224 6.50 -0.06 -0.34
C GLY A 224 5.81 1.20 -0.87
N GLN A 225 6.08 2.39 -0.31
CA GLN A 225 5.44 3.63 -0.74
C GLN A 225 6.15 4.23 -1.96
N SER A 226 5.40 4.35 -3.07
CA SER A 226 5.84 5.08 -4.25
C SER A 226 5.60 6.59 -4.10
N PRO A 227 6.53 7.45 -4.56
CA PRO A 227 6.35 8.90 -4.52
C PRO A 227 5.31 9.42 -5.52
N TYR A 228 4.96 8.64 -6.52
CA TYR A 228 3.89 8.96 -7.46
C TYR A 228 3.25 7.72 -8.05
N LEU A 229 1.99 7.87 -8.42
CA LEU A 229 1.19 6.90 -9.16
C LEU A 229 0.42 7.64 -10.24
N VAL A 230 0.38 7.08 -11.46
CA VAL A 230 -0.42 7.60 -12.57
C VAL A 230 -1.17 6.45 -13.23
N ASN A 231 -2.49 6.58 -13.31
CA ASN A 231 -3.36 5.73 -14.11
C ASN A 231 -4.06 6.62 -15.14
N ALA A 232 -4.07 6.22 -16.40
CA ALA A 232 -4.81 6.89 -17.45
C ALA A 232 -5.53 5.85 -18.32
N GLY A 233 -6.80 6.09 -18.62
CA GLY A 233 -7.59 5.16 -19.39
C GLY A 233 -8.47 5.86 -20.43
N LEU A 234 -8.55 5.28 -21.62
CA LEU A 234 -9.51 5.62 -22.62
C LEU A 234 -10.60 4.54 -22.65
N PHE A 235 -11.84 4.93 -22.49
CA PHE A 235 -12.99 4.03 -22.48
C PHE A 235 -13.92 4.42 -23.62
N TYR A 236 -14.13 3.50 -24.54
CA TYR A 236 -15.11 3.66 -25.62
C TYR A 236 -16.31 2.78 -25.37
N GLN A 237 -17.49 3.34 -25.50
CA GLN A 237 -18.77 2.63 -25.39
C GLN A 237 -19.74 3.08 -26.48
N HIS A 238 -20.30 2.12 -27.18
CA HIS A 238 -21.34 2.34 -28.17
C HIS A 238 -22.50 1.34 -27.94
N ASP A 239 -23.52 1.81 -27.24
CA ASP A 239 -24.61 0.95 -26.74
C ASP A 239 -25.40 0.29 -27.87
N ASP A 240 -25.79 1.04 -28.92
CA ASP A 240 -26.55 0.50 -30.03
C ASP A 240 -25.82 -0.61 -30.79
N LYS A 241 -24.51 -0.52 -30.88
CA LYS A 241 -23.69 -1.57 -31.50
C LYS A 241 -23.23 -2.62 -30.49
N GLY A 242 -23.50 -2.44 -29.20
CA GLY A 242 -23.03 -3.33 -28.15
C GLY A 242 -21.48 -3.48 -28.10
N ILE A 243 -20.75 -2.41 -28.41
CA ILE A 243 -19.28 -2.41 -28.42
C ILE A 243 -18.78 -1.65 -27.19
N SER A 244 -17.82 -2.24 -26.47
CA SER A 244 -17.01 -1.50 -25.52
C SER A 244 -15.54 -1.87 -25.68
N ALA A 245 -14.68 -0.89 -25.48
CA ALA A 245 -13.22 -1.07 -25.49
C ALA A 245 -12.59 -0.18 -24.43
N SER A 246 -11.48 -0.63 -23.83
CA SER A 246 -10.68 0.22 -22.95
C SER A 246 -9.20 0.03 -23.19
N LEU A 247 -8.46 1.11 -23.10
CA LEU A 247 -7.00 1.13 -23.10
C LEU A 247 -6.57 1.77 -21.79
N LEU A 248 -5.86 1.02 -20.96
CA LEU A 248 -5.45 1.42 -19.61
C LEU A 248 -3.94 1.50 -19.54
N TYR A 249 -3.41 2.63 -19.13
CA TYR A 249 -2.01 2.85 -18.85
C TYR A 249 -1.83 3.03 -17.33
N ASN A 250 -0.82 2.36 -16.76
CA ASN A 250 -0.40 2.51 -15.39
C ASN A 250 1.10 2.79 -15.32
N ARG A 251 1.49 3.69 -14.41
CA ARG A 251 2.87 3.92 -14.02
C ARG A 251 2.96 4.14 -12.52
N ILE A 252 3.85 3.40 -11.88
CA ILE A 252 4.22 3.56 -10.47
C ILE A 252 5.66 4.03 -10.37
N GLY A 253 5.97 4.89 -9.42
CA GLY A 253 7.32 5.40 -9.17
C GLY A 253 8.22 4.40 -8.44
N LYS A 254 9.50 4.74 -8.31
CA LYS A 254 10.49 3.98 -7.53
C LYS A 254 10.07 3.88 -6.07
N ARG A 255 10.13 2.66 -5.48
CA ARG A 255 9.81 2.42 -4.08
C ARG A 255 10.81 1.45 -3.45
N ILE A 256 10.99 1.55 -2.13
CA ILE A 256 11.78 0.57 -1.37
C ILE A 256 11.00 -0.75 -1.37
N GLU A 257 11.60 -1.81 -1.87
CA GLU A 257 11.06 -3.16 -1.80
C GLU A 257 11.58 -3.90 -0.57
N SER A 258 12.88 -3.72 -0.27
CA SER A 258 13.52 -4.31 0.91
C SER A 258 14.43 -3.28 1.54
N VAL A 259 14.38 -3.16 2.85
CA VAL A 259 15.25 -2.24 3.60
C VAL A 259 16.67 -2.77 3.63
N GLY A 260 17.63 -1.87 3.55
CA GLY A 260 19.04 -2.17 3.67
C GLY A 260 19.50 -2.25 5.13
N VAL A 261 20.77 -2.50 5.31
CA VAL A 261 21.43 -2.60 6.60
C VAL A 261 22.36 -1.41 6.78
N PRO A 262 22.07 -0.47 7.67
CA PRO A 262 23.00 0.58 8.01
C PRO A 262 24.12 0.00 8.88
N MET A 263 25.37 0.26 8.50
CA MET A 263 26.56 -0.16 9.24
C MET A 263 27.19 1.04 9.97
N GLN A 264 28.11 0.80 10.89
CA GLN A 264 28.84 1.86 11.58
C GLN A 264 29.66 2.69 10.59
N ASP A 265 30.36 2.04 9.65
CA ASP A 265 30.94 2.71 8.48
C ASP A 265 29.94 2.75 7.34
N GLN A 266 29.57 3.96 6.92
CA GLN A 266 28.61 4.17 5.81
C GLN A 266 29.06 3.58 4.47
N ASN A 267 30.36 3.31 4.29
CA ASN A 267 30.88 2.64 3.10
C ASN A 267 30.59 1.13 3.09
N GLU A 268 30.23 0.56 4.25
CA GLU A 268 29.90 -0.85 4.43
C GLU A 268 28.38 -1.06 4.47
N ASP A 269 27.57 0.03 4.39
CA ASP A 269 26.11 -0.07 4.32
C ASP A 269 25.67 -1.04 3.22
N ILE A 270 24.74 -1.93 3.54
CA ILE A 270 23.97 -2.64 2.52
C ILE A 270 22.80 -1.74 2.13
N PRO A 271 22.76 -1.22 0.89
CA PRO A 271 21.73 -0.27 0.50
C PRO A 271 20.36 -0.92 0.38
N ASP A 272 19.30 -0.11 0.51
CA ASP A 272 17.94 -0.54 0.20
C ASP A 272 17.83 -1.10 -1.22
N ILE A 273 16.99 -2.11 -1.39
CA ILE A 273 16.59 -2.60 -2.70
C ILE A 273 15.35 -1.83 -3.14
N TYR A 274 15.43 -1.24 -4.32
CA TYR A 274 14.34 -0.49 -4.91
C TYR A 274 13.71 -1.24 -6.07
N GLU A 275 12.37 -1.35 -6.06
CA GLU A 275 11.62 -1.64 -7.28
C GLU A 275 11.60 -0.38 -8.16
N MET A 276 12.07 -0.54 -9.40
CA MET A 276 12.19 0.57 -10.35
C MET A 276 10.86 0.89 -11.01
N PRO A 277 10.66 2.16 -11.47
CA PRO A 277 9.42 2.55 -12.12
C PRO A 277 9.09 1.65 -13.32
N ARG A 278 7.83 1.23 -13.41
CA ARG A 278 7.34 0.38 -14.49
C ARG A 278 6.14 1.02 -15.19
N ASN A 279 6.05 0.80 -16.50
CA ASN A 279 4.88 1.12 -17.30
C ASN A 279 4.12 -0.17 -17.63
N SER A 280 2.79 -0.15 -17.51
CA SER A 280 1.90 -1.21 -17.97
C SER A 280 0.85 -0.61 -18.90
N LEU A 281 0.45 -1.37 -19.92
CA LEU A 281 -0.59 -1.01 -20.86
C LEU A 281 -1.48 -2.22 -21.13
N ASP A 282 -2.78 -2.05 -20.84
CA ASP A 282 -3.78 -3.10 -20.98
C ASP A 282 -4.85 -2.67 -21.99
N LEU A 283 -5.30 -3.60 -22.81
CA LEU A 283 -6.38 -3.42 -23.76
C LEU A 283 -7.49 -4.41 -23.46
N THR A 284 -8.73 -3.93 -23.39
CA THR A 284 -9.90 -4.80 -23.35
C THR A 284 -10.87 -4.44 -24.45
N PHE A 285 -11.59 -5.43 -24.93
CA PHE A 285 -12.63 -5.29 -25.93
C PHE A 285 -13.80 -6.21 -25.59
N SER A 286 -15.04 -5.72 -25.75
CA SER A 286 -16.20 -6.57 -25.71
C SER A 286 -17.19 -6.21 -26.81
N LYS A 287 -17.91 -7.23 -27.29
CA LYS A 287 -18.95 -7.14 -28.29
C LYS A 287 -20.16 -7.95 -27.88
N LYS A 288 -21.30 -7.29 -27.73
CA LYS A 288 -22.59 -7.95 -27.56
C LYS A 288 -23.21 -8.21 -28.95
N ILE A 289 -23.66 -9.43 -29.16
CA ILE A 289 -24.36 -9.88 -30.38
C ILE A 289 -25.76 -10.27 -29.97
N GLY A 290 -26.72 -9.42 -30.34
CA GLY A 290 -28.08 -9.57 -29.85
C GLY A 290 -28.19 -9.47 -28.33
N LYS A 291 -29.10 -10.26 -27.75
CA LYS A 291 -29.32 -10.29 -26.28
C LYS A 291 -28.63 -11.47 -25.59
N ALA A 292 -28.18 -12.46 -26.35
CA ALA A 292 -27.76 -13.75 -25.84
C ALA A 292 -26.24 -13.96 -25.80
N VAL A 293 -25.45 -13.29 -26.63
CA VAL A 293 -24.03 -13.56 -26.79
C VAL A 293 -23.19 -12.35 -26.46
N GLU A 294 -22.15 -12.49 -25.67
CA GLU A 294 -21.12 -11.48 -25.44
C GLU A 294 -19.75 -12.10 -25.65
N ILE A 295 -18.95 -11.51 -26.54
CA ILE A 295 -17.55 -11.88 -26.76
C ILE A 295 -16.66 -10.87 -26.04
N LYS A 296 -15.69 -11.34 -25.28
CA LYS A 296 -14.69 -10.53 -24.58
C LYS A 296 -13.30 -10.94 -24.99
N ALA A 297 -12.44 -9.97 -25.21
CA ALA A 297 -11.01 -10.18 -25.42
C ALA A 297 -10.21 -9.19 -24.57
N GLY A 298 -9.08 -9.64 -24.04
CA GLY A 298 -8.19 -8.81 -23.24
C GLY A 298 -6.75 -9.13 -23.54
N ILE A 299 -5.90 -8.10 -23.51
CA ILE A 299 -4.46 -8.20 -23.56
C ILE A 299 -3.93 -7.40 -22.38
N GLN A 300 -3.26 -8.08 -21.44
CA GLN A 300 -2.64 -7.44 -20.29
C GLN A 300 -1.13 -7.31 -20.48
N ASP A 301 -0.58 -6.25 -19.93
CA ASP A 301 0.84 -5.92 -20.00
C ASP A 301 1.41 -5.93 -21.42
N MET A 302 0.75 -5.29 -22.37
CA MET A 302 1.14 -5.21 -23.79
C MET A 302 2.58 -4.72 -23.98
N LEU A 303 3.08 -3.88 -23.07
CA LEU A 303 4.45 -3.36 -23.12
C LEU A 303 5.47 -4.40 -22.67
N ASN A 304 5.04 -5.42 -21.93
CA ASN A 304 5.91 -6.44 -21.34
C ASN A 304 7.17 -5.82 -20.73
N SER A 305 6.96 -4.73 -19.98
CA SER A 305 8.06 -3.95 -19.41
C SER A 305 8.76 -4.77 -18.33
N LYS A 306 10.08 -4.66 -18.27
CA LYS A 306 10.87 -5.32 -17.23
C LYS A 306 10.44 -4.82 -15.85
N ILE A 307 10.37 -5.75 -14.90
CA ILE A 307 10.40 -5.47 -13.47
C ILE A 307 11.85 -5.56 -13.07
N GLU A 308 12.42 -4.48 -12.55
CA GLU A 308 13.82 -4.38 -12.15
C GLU A 308 13.93 -3.97 -10.69
N TYR A 309 14.79 -4.66 -9.96
CA TYR A 309 15.16 -4.37 -8.60
C TYR A 309 16.62 -3.97 -8.56
N LYS A 310 16.90 -2.81 -7.98
CA LYS A 310 18.24 -2.21 -7.99
C LYS A 310 18.64 -1.70 -6.62
N GLN A 311 19.92 -1.73 -6.36
CA GLN A 311 20.56 -1.07 -5.23
C GLN A 311 21.43 0.10 -5.71
N PHE A 312 21.58 1.11 -4.87
CA PHE A 312 22.37 2.31 -5.13
C PHE A 312 23.46 2.44 -4.07
N VAL A 313 24.62 1.86 -4.36
CA VAL A 313 25.76 1.84 -3.46
C VAL A 313 26.46 3.19 -3.48
N LYS A 314 26.55 3.85 -2.33
CA LYS A 314 27.29 5.10 -2.15
C LYS A 314 28.72 4.77 -1.80
N LEU A 315 29.65 5.12 -2.68
CA LEU A 315 31.08 4.92 -2.48
C LEU A 315 31.75 6.27 -2.21
N THR A 316 32.57 6.32 -1.19
CA THR A 316 33.44 7.47 -0.92
C THR A 316 34.87 7.10 -1.34
N ASP A 317 35.44 7.82 -2.28
CA ASP A 317 36.83 7.58 -2.72
C ASP A 317 37.82 8.09 -1.65
N LYS A 318 39.10 7.74 -1.82
CA LYS A 318 40.20 8.14 -0.90
C LYS A 318 40.37 9.65 -0.76
N ASN A 319 39.80 10.44 -1.67
CA ASN A 319 39.88 11.90 -1.71
C ASN A 319 38.57 12.55 -1.21
N GLY A 320 37.63 11.77 -0.65
CA GLY A 320 36.32 12.25 -0.18
C GLY A 320 35.29 12.47 -1.28
N GLY A 321 35.59 12.10 -2.53
CA GLY A 321 34.65 12.16 -3.66
C GLY A 321 33.55 11.11 -3.49
N LYS A 322 32.27 11.53 -3.51
CA LYS A 322 31.11 10.64 -3.42
C LYS A 322 30.70 10.19 -4.81
N ARG A 323 30.58 8.88 -5.00
CA ARG A 323 30.06 8.27 -6.23
C ARG A 323 28.90 7.34 -5.86
N GLU A 324 27.87 7.31 -6.70
CA GLU A 324 26.80 6.34 -6.59
C GLU A 324 26.96 5.30 -7.70
N ARG A 325 26.92 4.04 -7.33
CA ARG A 325 26.98 2.91 -8.25
C ARG A 325 25.65 2.16 -8.21
N GLU A 326 25.01 2.09 -9.36
CA GLU A 326 23.81 1.26 -9.54
C GLU A 326 24.21 -0.21 -9.70
N GLN A 327 23.50 -1.09 -8.97
CA GLN A 327 23.66 -2.54 -9.06
C GLN A 327 22.29 -3.17 -9.32
N LEU A 328 22.19 -3.97 -10.37
CA LEU A 328 21.01 -4.77 -10.65
C LEU A 328 20.98 -5.98 -9.71
N VAL A 329 19.93 -6.11 -8.93
CA VAL A 329 19.71 -7.22 -8.00
C VAL A 329 18.93 -8.33 -8.70
N ARG A 330 17.79 -7.97 -9.31
CA ARG A 330 16.89 -8.90 -10.00
C ARG A 330 16.19 -8.21 -11.16
N SER A 331 15.96 -8.93 -12.25
CA SER A 331 15.17 -8.43 -13.37
C SER A 331 14.45 -9.58 -14.07
N TYR A 332 13.19 -9.37 -14.40
CA TYR A 332 12.40 -10.31 -15.18
C TYR A 332 11.31 -9.60 -16.00
N ARG A 333 10.71 -10.32 -16.94
CA ARG A 333 9.52 -9.89 -17.68
C ARG A 333 8.35 -10.80 -17.32
N PRO A 334 7.20 -10.27 -16.87
CA PRO A 334 6.06 -11.10 -16.51
C PRO A 334 5.39 -11.79 -17.70
N GLY A 335 5.62 -11.29 -18.91
CA GLY A 335 4.95 -11.75 -20.12
C GLY A 335 3.74 -10.92 -20.48
N VAL A 336 3.16 -11.21 -21.62
CA VAL A 336 1.87 -10.65 -22.08
C VAL A 336 0.82 -11.72 -21.90
N ASP A 337 -0.27 -11.39 -21.19
CA ASP A 337 -1.40 -12.29 -21.03
C ASP A 337 -2.51 -11.95 -22.04
N ILE A 338 -3.00 -12.95 -22.75
CA ILE A 338 -4.10 -12.81 -23.72
C ILE A 338 -5.24 -13.73 -23.31
N ASN A 339 -6.41 -13.14 -23.10
CA ASN A 339 -7.61 -13.88 -22.77
C ASN A 339 -8.73 -13.61 -23.78
N VAL A 340 -9.52 -14.65 -24.07
CA VAL A 340 -10.73 -14.58 -24.91
C VAL A 340 -11.82 -15.39 -24.24
N GLY A 341 -12.99 -14.80 -24.11
CA GLY A 341 -14.14 -15.43 -23.49
C GLY A 341 -15.43 -15.19 -24.27
N VAL A 342 -16.34 -16.14 -24.19
CA VAL A 342 -17.70 -16.04 -24.74
C VAL A 342 -18.68 -16.33 -23.61
N SER A 343 -19.61 -15.38 -23.39
CA SER A 343 -20.70 -15.53 -22.42
C SER A 343 -22.00 -15.73 -23.16
N LEU A 344 -22.78 -16.74 -22.79
CA LEU A 344 -24.11 -17.02 -23.30
C LEU A 344 -25.16 -16.77 -22.21
N LYS A 345 -26.20 -16.02 -22.54
CA LYS A 345 -27.36 -15.81 -21.66
C LYS A 345 -28.54 -16.56 -22.27
N PHE A 346 -29.16 -17.43 -21.51
CA PHE A 346 -30.32 -18.18 -21.85
C PHE A 346 -31.59 -17.56 -21.28
#